data_8a10d5f20d19013e580970387d54ab5e
#
_entry.id   8a10d5f20d19013e580970387d54ab5e
#
_cell.length_a   1.000
_cell.length_b   1.000
_cell.length_c   1.000
_cell.angle_alpha   90.00
_cell.angle_beta   90.00
_cell.angle_gamma   90.00
#
_symmetry.space_group_name_H-M   'P 1'
#
loop_
_entity.id
_entity.type
_entity.pdbx_description
1 polymer ?
#
loop_
_entity_poly.entity_id
_entity_poly.type
_entity_poly.pdbx_seq_one_letter_code
_entity_poly.pdbx_strand_id
1 'polypeptide(L)'
;MVFPTGTDATVTFSATDALEFRNGSFYLQPFLAYYRQVNERLFHQFFVQFDFDTSGSELRYYGPGSTDFTAEEIRSQNLMYLDYQVGWWWYESDADEGIQRIAPIVELHYTTTLEDLENGSLGQGVFVQNARRDILNLTGGLYFQLSDTASLKVASAAPLRSDLDKLFDAEFSLQYERRY
;
A
#
# COMPACT_ATOMS: atom_id res chain seq x y z
N MET A 1 -4.31 5.81 12.25
CA MET A 1 -4.04 4.84 13.32
C MET A 1 -4.82 3.58 13.00
N VAL A 2 -4.14 2.45 12.88
CA VAL A 2 -4.75 1.16 12.54
C VAL A 2 -4.51 0.20 13.70
N PHE A 3 -5.60 -0.43 14.15
CA PHE A 3 -5.56 -1.43 15.21
C PHE A 3 -5.40 -2.82 14.60
N PRO A 4 -4.75 -3.76 15.28
CA PRO A 4 -4.67 -5.14 14.84
C PRO A 4 -6.08 -5.76 14.85
N THR A 5 -6.60 -6.08 13.66
CA THR A 5 -7.89 -6.73 13.47
C THR A 5 -7.75 -8.13 12.88
N GLY A 6 -6.52 -8.54 12.56
CA GLY A 6 -6.22 -9.87 12.05
C GLY A 6 -6.28 -10.92 13.15
N THR A 7 -6.63 -12.13 12.78
CA THR A 7 -6.57 -13.31 13.66
C THR A 7 -5.12 -13.80 13.76
N ASP A 8 -4.79 -14.40 14.90
CA ASP A 8 -3.54 -15.14 15.06
C ASP A 8 -3.47 -16.30 14.06
N ALA A 9 -2.29 -16.57 13.53
CA ALA A 9 -2.06 -17.63 12.57
C ALA A 9 -1.12 -18.69 13.17
N THR A 10 -1.46 -19.96 13.01
CA THR A 10 -0.61 -21.07 13.42
C THR A 10 -0.24 -21.92 12.22
N VAL A 11 1.05 -22.16 12.03
CA VAL A 11 1.59 -23.06 11.01
C VAL A 11 2.26 -24.24 11.69
N THR A 12 1.78 -25.44 11.44
CA THR A 12 2.34 -26.69 11.98
C THR A 12 3.21 -27.35 10.91
N PHE A 13 4.49 -27.56 11.19
CA PHE A 13 5.45 -28.17 10.26
C PHE A 13 5.55 -29.70 10.44
N SER A 14 5.29 -30.17 11.66
CA SER A 14 5.26 -31.60 11.99
C SER A 14 4.24 -31.84 13.10
N ALA A 15 4.07 -33.07 13.53
CA ALA A 15 3.19 -33.41 14.66
C ALA A 15 3.60 -32.69 15.98
N THR A 16 4.78 -32.13 16.02
CA THR A 16 5.41 -31.58 17.24
C THR A 16 5.95 -30.17 17.11
N ASP A 17 6.06 -29.63 15.88
CA ASP A 17 6.67 -28.32 15.63
C ASP A 17 5.64 -27.34 15.08
N ALA A 18 5.47 -26.22 15.73
CA ALA A 18 4.52 -25.19 15.31
C ALA A 18 5.11 -23.77 15.44
N LEU A 19 4.72 -22.92 14.51
CA LEU A 19 4.90 -21.47 14.58
C LEU A 19 3.53 -20.82 14.82
N GLU A 20 3.44 -20.00 15.84
CA GLU A 20 2.27 -19.19 16.13
C GLU A 20 2.64 -17.72 15.92
N PHE A 21 1.96 -17.04 14.98
CA PHE A 21 2.07 -15.62 14.76
C PHE A 21 0.90 -14.93 15.47
N ARG A 22 1.22 -14.05 16.42
CA ARG A 22 0.24 -13.23 17.12
C ARG A 22 0.26 -11.82 16.59
N ASN A 23 -0.80 -11.45 15.90
CA ASN A 23 -0.94 -10.13 15.29
C ASN A 23 -1.24 -9.09 16.38
N GLY A 24 -0.19 -8.47 16.92
CA GLY A 24 -0.26 -7.41 17.93
C GLY A 24 0.19 -6.04 17.43
N SER A 25 0.61 -5.92 16.18
CA SER A 25 1.16 -4.68 15.63
C SER A 25 0.15 -3.56 15.60
N PHE A 26 0.60 -2.41 16.05
CA PHE A 26 -0.13 -1.16 16.03
C PHE A 26 0.55 -0.19 15.07
N TYR A 27 -0.19 0.28 14.06
CA TYR A 27 0.38 1.14 13.02
C TYR A 27 -0.03 2.59 13.19
N LEU A 28 0.96 3.47 13.11
CA LEU A 28 0.77 4.91 13.00
C LEU A 28 0.96 5.32 11.53
N GLN A 29 -0.10 5.90 10.92
CA GLN A 29 -0.12 6.24 9.50
C GLN A 29 -0.38 7.74 9.27
N PRO A 30 0.59 8.63 9.56
CA PRO A 30 0.46 10.04 9.25
C PRO A 30 0.51 10.25 7.73
N PHE A 31 -0.33 11.16 7.24
CA PHE A 31 -0.35 11.52 5.82
C PHE A 31 -0.53 13.02 5.62
N LEU A 32 -0.10 13.49 4.45
CA LEU A 32 -0.34 14.82 3.92
C LEU A 32 -0.82 14.70 2.48
N ALA A 33 -1.93 15.36 2.17
CA ALA A 33 -2.46 15.47 0.82
C ALA A 33 -2.50 16.93 0.38
N TYR A 34 -2.14 17.19 -0.87
CA TYR A 34 -2.17 18.51 -1.46
C TYR A 34 -2.77 18.44 -2.85
N TYR A 35 -3.73 19.32 -3.15
CA TYR A 35 -4.33 19.51 -4.46
C TYR A 35 -4.19 20.96 -4.88
N ARG A 36 -3.87 21.19 -6.14
CA ARG A 36 -3.83 22.53 -6.73
C ARG A 36 -4.33 22.50 -8.17
N GLN A 37 -5.26 23.38 -8.48
CA GLN A 37 -5.57 23.77 -9.84
C GLN A 37 -4.63 24.92 -10.23
N VAL A 38 -3.76 24.68 -11.22
CA VAL A 38 -2.76 25.64 -11.67
C VAL A 38 -3.39 26.71 -12.54
N ASN A 39 -4.31 26.30 -13.41
CA ASN A 39 -5.14 27.16 -14.26
C ASN A 39 -6.48 26.46 -14.53
N GLU A 40 -7.33 27.00 -15.40
CA GLU A 40 -8.66 26.46 -15.70
C GLU A 40 -8.63 24.99 -16.14
N ARG A 41 -7.53 24.53 -16.71
CA ARG A 41 -7.42 23.16 -17.25
C ARG A 41 -6.46 22.26 -16.51
N LEU A 42 -5.30 22.77 -16.04
CA LEU A 42 -4.24 21.98 -15.43
C LEU A 42 -4.44 21.87 -13.93
N PHE A 43 -4.45 20.66 -13.42
CA PHE A 43 -4.42 20.40 -11.99
C PHE A 43 -3.36 19.36 -11.64
N HIS A 44 -2.91 19.38 -10.40
CA HIS A 44 -2.04 18.35 -9.85
C HIS A 44 -2.39 18.08 -8.39
N GLN A 45 -2.05 16.88 -7.96
CA GLN A 45 -2.14 16.49 -6.57
C GLN A 45 -0.90 15.74 -6.14
N PHE A 46 -0.61 15.84 -4.88
CA PHE A 46 0.49 15.19 -4.21
C PHE A 46 -0.03 14.55 -2.93
N PHE A 47 0.46 13.36 -2.65
CA PHE A 47 0.14 12.63 -1.43
C PHE A 47 1.42 12.01 -0.89
N VAL A 48 1.62 12.10 0.42
CA VAL A 48 2.65 11.37 1.14
C VAL A 48 2.04 10.74 2.38
N GLN A 49 2.36 9.48 2.61
CA GLN A 49 1.96 8.73 3.80
C GLN A 49 3.16 7.95 4.31
N PHE A 50 3.25 7.87 5.62
CA PHE A 50 4.17 6.97 6.30
C PHE A 50 3.37 5.87 7.00
N ASP A 51 3.97 4.70 7.10
CA ASP A 51 3.41 3.56 7.82
C ASP A 51 4.45 3.05 8.81
N PHE A 52 4.22 3.30 10.09
CA PHE A 52 5.14 2.96 11.17
C PHE A 52 4.54 1.83 12.01
N ASP A 53 5.22 0.69 12.07
CA ASP A 53 4.94 -0.35 13.04
C ASP A 53 5.51 0.05 14.40
N THR A 54 4.64 0.37 15.35
CA THR A 54 5.04 0.93 16.66
C THR A 54 5.23 -0.12 17.75
N SER A 55 4.72 -1.34 17.57
CA SER A 55 4.71 -2.35 18.64
C SER A 55 5.22 -3.72 18.22
N GLY A 56 5.25 -4.02 16.91
CA GLY A 56 5.56 -5.36 16.43
C GLY A 56 4.50 -6.41 16.73
N SER A 57 4.73 -7.59 16.23
CA SER A 57 3.93 -8.80 16.44
C SER A 57 4.81 -9.89 17.08
N GLU A 58 4.20 -10.75 17.90
CA GLU A 58 4.92 -11.82 18.57
C GLU A 58 4.91 -13.08 17.71
N LEU A 59 6.09 -13.62 17.44
CA LEU A 59 6.26 -14.92 16.81
C LEU A 59 6.74 -15.93 17.86
N ARG A 60 5.99 -17.03 18.00
CA ARG A 60 6.30 -18.10 18.95
C ARG A 60 6.67 -19.37 18.18
N TYR A 61 7.78 -19.96 18.56
CA TYR A 61 8.20 -21.27 18.07
C TYR A 61 8.07 -22.33 19.15
N TYR A 62 7.35 -23.38 18.86
CA TYR A 62 7.22 -24.59 19.69
C TYR A 62 8.09 -25.69 19.07
N GLY A 63 9.11 -26.11 19.78
CA GLY A 63 10.01 -27.19 19.35
C GLY A 63 9.42 -28.58 19.51
N PRO A 64 10.10 -29.61 18.97
CA PRO A 64 9.62 -30.98 18.97
C PRO A 64 9.29 -31.50 20.37
N GLY A 65 8.01 -31.83 20.60
CA GLY A 65 7.53 -32.39 21.87
C GLY A 65 7.55 -31.47 23.07
N SER A 66 7.77 -30.17 22.85
CA SER A 66 7.77 -29.12 23.89
C SER A 66 6.43 -28.43 23.98
N THR A 67 5.97 -28.18 25.21
CA THR A 67 4.90 -27.24 25.51
C THR A 67 5.41 -25.81 25.74
N ASP A 68 6.73 -25.66 25.88
CA ASP A 68 7.39 -24.37 26.01
C ASP A 68 7.71 -23.81 24.65
N PHE A 69 7.67 -22.49 24.53
CA PHE A 69 7.95 -21.78 23.29
C PHE A 69 9.10 -20.77 23.47
N THR A 70 9.78 -20.49 22.36
CA THR A 70 10.67 -19.35 22.24
C THR A 70 9.87 -18.24 21.54
N ALA A 71 9.83 -17.04 22.12
CA ALA A 71 9.15 -15.90 21.53
C ALA A 71 10.16 -14.87 21.03
N GLU A 72 9.83 -14.25 19.89
CA GLU A 72 10.57 -13.13 19.31
C GLU A 72 9.57 -12.06 18.83
N GLU A 73 9.91 -10.81 19.02
CA GLU A 73 9.13 -9.69 18.46
C GLU A 73 9.56 -9.47 17.02
N ILE A 74 8.59 -9.55 16.09
CA ILE A 74 8.79 -9.26 14.68
C ILE A 74 8.11 -7.96 14.35
N ARG A 75 8.86 -7.00 13.82
CA ARG A 75 8.34 -5.73 13.31
C ARG A 75 8.22 -5.78 11.81
N SER A 76 7.12 -5.21 11.32
CA SER A 76 6.97 -4.93 9.89
C SER A 76 7.89 -3.76 9.50
N GLN A 77 8.36 -3.75 8.26
CA GLN A 77 9.13 -2.62 7.75
C GLN A 77 8.29 -1.34 7.77
N ASN A 78 8.89 -0.26 8.22
CA ASN A 78 8.31 1.06 8.07
C ASN A 78 8.33 1.46 6.60
N LEU A 79 7.21 1.99 6.10
CA LEU A 79 7.03 2.32 4.70
C LEU A 79 6.76 3.82 4.51
N MET A 80 7.19 4.31 3.37
CA MET A 80 6.78 5.62 2.85
C MET A 80 6.10 5.41 1.50
N TYR A 81 4.94 6.03 1.33
CA TYR A 81 4.20 6.13 0.08
C TYR A 81 4.24 7.57 -0.40
N LEU A 82 4.55 7.78 -1.65
CA LEU A 82 4.59 9.09 -2.29
C LEU A 82 3.92 8.99 -3.64
N ASP A 83 2.81 9.72 -3.79
CA ASP A 83 2.03 9.74 -5.01
C ASP A 83 1.99 11.15 -5.59
N TYR A 84 2.16 11.24 -6.89
CA TYR A 84 2.03 12.50 -7.61
C TYR A 84 1.19 12.29 -8.87
N GLN A 85 0.13 13.09 -9.02
CA GLN A 85 -0.76 13.06 -10.16
C GLN A 85 -0.79 14.41 -10.86
N VAL A 86 -0.81 14.37 -12.19
CA VAL A 86 -1.11 15.51 -13.06
C VAL A 86 -2.29 15.15 -13.94
N GLY A 87 -3.23 16.08 -14.09
CA GLY A 87 -4.37 15.93 -14.99
C GLY A 87 -4.63 17.23 -15.77
N TRP A 88 -5.24 17.04 -16.92
CA TRP A 88 -5.59 18.14 -17.83
C TRP A 88 -7.03 18.01 -18.25
N TRP A 89 -7.89 19.02 -17.91
CA TRP A 89 -9.27 19.09 -18.38
C TRP A 89 -9.30 19.27 -19.90
N TRP A 90 -9.52 18.19 -20.61
CA TRP A 90 -9.56 18.16 -22.06
C TRP A 90 -10.94 18.52 -22.59
N TYR A 91 -11.99 18.06 -21.89
CA TYR A 91 -13.39 18.30 -22.23
C TYR A 91 -14.11 18.86 -21.01
N GLU A 92 -14.93 19.90 -21.25
CA GLU A 92 -15.82 20.49 -20.26
C GLU A 92 -17.17 20.79 -20.94
N SER A 93 -18.27 20.51 -20.24
CA SER A 93 -19.63 20.72 -20.69
C SER A 93 -20.43 21.37 -19.58
N ASP A 94 -21.25 22.35 -19.93
CA ASP A 94 -22.22 22.99 -19.02
C ASP A 94 -23.52 22.19 -18.90
N ALA A 95 -23.60 20.98 -19.47
CA ALA A 95 -24.81 20.15 -19.41
C ALA A 95 -24.99 19.58 -17.99
N ASP A 96 -26.20 19.66 -17.47
CA ASP A 96 -26.57 19.15 -16.15
C ASP A 96 -26.58 17.60 -16.10
N GLU A 97 -26.68 16.95 -17.26
CA GLU A 97 -26.73 15.49 -17.37
C GLU A 97 -25.57 14.94 -18.22
N GLY A 98 -25.04 13.78 -17.82
CA GLY A 98 -24.00 13.08 -18.54
C GLY A 98 -22.59 13.41 -18.05
N ILE A 99 -21.61 13.33 -18.95
CA ILE A 99 -20.22 13.60 -18.62
C ILE A 99 -19.98 15.11 -18.64
N GLN A 100 -19.69 15.68 -17.46
CA GLN A 100 -19.43 17.12 -17.31
C GLN A 100 -18.00 17.47 -17.71
N ARG A 101 -16.99 16.62 -17.31
CA ARG A 101 -15.58 16.87 -17.61
C ARG A 101 -14.84 15.58 -17.87
N ILE A 102 -13.82 15.66 -18.73
CA ILE A 102 -12.89 14.56 -18.99
C ILE A 102 -11.48 15.10 -18.86
N ALA A 103 -10.63 14.37 -18.11
CA ALA A 103 -9.21 14.68 -18.00
C ALA A 103 -8.37 13.43 -18.23
N PRO A 104 -7.45 13.40 -19.19
CA PRO A 104 -6.31 12.48 -19.12
C PRO A 104 -5.49 12.78 -17.85
N ILE A 105 -5.07 11.70 -17.20
CA ILE A 105 -4.27 11.75 -15.97
C ILE A 105 -3.03 10.88 -16.10
N VAL A 106 -1.96 11.31 -15.48
CA VAL A 106 -0.74 10.54 -15.28
C VAL A 106 -0.39 10.60 -13.81
N GLU A 107 -0.10 9.43 -13.22
CA GLU A 107 0.25 9.30 -11.81
C GLU A 107 1.56 8.54 -11.66
N LEU A 108 2.39 8.99 -10.74
CA LEU A 108 3.61 8.32 -10.32
C LEU A 108 3.41 7.88 -8.87
N HIS A 109 3.58 6.57 -8.62
CA HIS A 109 3.46 5.97 -7.30
C HIS A 109 4.81 5.42 -6.88
N TYR A 110 5.33 5.91 -5.78
CA TYR A 110 6.58 5.44 -5.19
C TYR A 110 6.35 4.93 -3.79
N THR A 111 6.74 3.67 -3.55
CA THR A 111 6.70 3.05 -2.22
C THR A 111 8.10 2.57 -1.87
N THR A 112 8.61 2.97 -0.72
CA THR A 112 9.93 2.53 -0.25
C THR A 112 9.89 2.12 1.20
N THR A 113 10.75 1.16 1.56
CA THR A 113 11.02 0.81 2.94
C THR A 113 12.00 1.83 3.53
N LEU A 114 11.72 2.31 4.75
CA LEU A 114 12.53 3.34 5.41
C LEU A 114 13.74 2.75 6.15
N GLU A 115 13.70 1.46 6.44
CA GLU A 115 14.74 0.76 7.19
C GLU A 115 14.96 -0.65 6.63
N ASP A 116 16.16 -1.17 6.82
CA ASP A 116 16.45 -2.58 6.62
C ASP A 116 16.02 -3.33 7.89
N LEU A 117 15.19 -4.37 7.76
CA LEU A 117 14.89 -5.21 8.90
C LEU A 117 16.12 -6.06 9.23
N GLU A 118 16.47 -6.09 10.52
CA GLU A 118 17.45 -7.02 11.02
C GLU A 118 16.93 -8.46 10.86
N ASN A 119 17.81 -9.35 10.44
CA ASN A 119 17.49 -10.77 10.31
C ASN A 119 17.26 -11.35 11.70
N GLY A 120 16.02 -11.62 12.06
CA GLY A 120 15.69 -12.37 13.27
C GLY A 120 16.00 -13.85 13.09
N SER A 121 16.67 -14.48 14.05
CA SER A 121 16.88 -15.91 14.08
C SER A 121 16.10 -16.54 15.23
N LEU A 122 14.99 -17.20 14.94
CA LEU A 122 14.35 -18.08 15.90
C LEU A 122 15.15 -19.38 16.04
N GLY A 123 15.67 -19.63 17.21
CA GLY A 123 16.35 -20.80 17.79
C GLY A 123 16.83 -21.99 16.97
N GLN A 124 16.33 -22.24 15.80
CA GLN A 124 16.72 -23.31 14.87
C GLN A 124 16.70 -22.90 13.39
N GLY A 125 16.95 -21.61 13.08
CA GLY A 125 17.22 -21.21 11.70
C GLY A 125 16.00 -20.77 10.87
N VAL A 126 14.91 -20.31 11.48
CA VAL A 126 13.88 -19.59 10.76
C VAL A 126 14.37 -18.15 10.55
N PHE A 127 14.72 -17.84 9.32
CA PHE A 127 15.15 -16.50 8.93
C PHE A 127 13.98 -15.76 8.28
N VAL A 128 13.60 -14.63 8.84
CA VAL A 128 12.73 -13.67 8.15
C VAL A 128 13.63 -12.68 7.42
N GLN A 129 13.82 -12.88 6.12
CA GLN A 129 14.62 -11.98 5.31
C GLN A 129 13.68 -10.99 4.63
N ASN A 130 13.63 -9.77 5.15
CA ASN A 130 12.91 -8.67 4.51
C ASN A 130 13.94 -7.77 3.80
N ALA A 131 14.06 -7.94 2.48
CA ALA A 131 14.88 -7.05 1.67
C ALA A 131 14.22 -5.66 1.57
N ARG A 132 15.05 -4.64 1.52
CA ARG A 132 14.61 -3.28 1.15
C ARG A 132 13.91 -3.33 -0.21
N ARG A 133 12.81 -2.59 -0.32
CA ARG A 133 12.03 -2.47 -1.55
C ARG A 133 11.86 -1.02 -1.95
N ASP A 134 12.01 -0.75 -3.25
CA ASP A 134 11.82 0.54 -3.85
C ASP A 134 10.90 0.39 -5.08
N ILE A 135 9.60 0.36 -4.85
CA ILE A 135 8.59 0.12 -5.88
C ILE A 135 8.24 1.45 -6.54
N LEU A 136 8.31 1.49 -7.86
CA LEU A 136 7.95 2.66 -8.65
C LEU A 136 7.01 2.24 -9.78
N ASN A 137 5.79 2.79 -9.79
CA ASN A 137 4.77 2.51 -10.79
C ASN A 137 4.34 3.80 -11.50
N LEU A 138 4.06 3.69 -12.78
CA LEU A 138 3.45 4.74 -13.59
C LEU A 138 2.03 4.32 -13.95
N THR A 139 1.06 5.20 -13.67
CA THR A 139 -0.34 5.03 -14.06
C THR A 139 -0.72 6.07 -15.09
N GLY A 140 -1.41 5.64 -16.13
CA GLY A 140 -2.04 6.51 -17.12
C GLY A 140 -3.52 6.18 -17.25
N GLY A 141 -4.38 7.20 -17.37
CA GLY A 141 -5.80 6.96 -17.43
C GLY A 141 -6.64 8.16 -17.84
N LEU A 142 -7.95 7.97 -17.73
CA LEU A 142 -8.96 9.01 -17.94
C LEU A 142 -9.79 9.16 -16.67
N TYR A 143 -9.97 10.40 -16.26
CA TYR A 143 -10.87 10.80 -15.19
C TYR A 143 -12.10 11.47 -15.80
N PHE A 144 -13.28 11.00 -15.42
CA PHE A 144 -14.58 11.52 -15.85
C PHE A 144 -15.31 12.11 -14.65
N GLN A 145 -15.64 13.37 -14.69
CA GLN A 145 -16.60 13.96 -13.77
C GLN A 145 -18.01 13.78 -14.35
N LEU A 146 -18.85 13.02 -13.66
CA LEU A 146 -20.21 12.70 -14.09
C LEU A 146 -21.24 13.66 -13.50
N SER A 147 -20.92 14.23 -12.33
CA SER A 147 -21.68 15.26 -11.64
C SER A 147 -20.81 15.94 -10.60
N ASP A 148 -21.33 16.90 -9.86
CA ASP A 148 -20.63 17.54 -8.74
C ASP A 148 -20.26 16.55 -7.63
N THR A 149 -20.98 15.43 -7.56
CA THR A 149 -20.81 14.42 -6.51
C THR A 149 -20.36 13.05 -7.01
N ALA A 150 -20.26 12.84 -8.32
CA ALA A 150 -19.91 11.53 -8.89
C ALA A 150 -18.79 11.61 -9.90
N SER A 151 -17.84 10.69 -9.81
CA SER A 151 -16.74 10.56 -10.76
C SER A 151 -16.43 9.09 -11.09
N LEU A 152 -15.80 8.90 -12.25
CA LEU A 152 -15.30 7.61 -12.73
C LEU A 152 -13.85 7.78 -13.18
N LYS A 153 -12.98 6.88 -12.77
CA LYS A 153 -11.59 6.81 -13.21
C LYS A 153 -11.34 5.45 -13.85
N VAL A 154 -10.77 5.47 -15.05
CA VAL A 154 -10.31 4.27 -15.78
C VAL A 154 -8.82 4.42 -16.02
N ALA A 155 -8.02 3.50 -15.52
CA ALA A 155 -6.58 3.64 -15.59
C ALA A 155 -5.87 2.30 -15.77
N SER A 156 -4.64 2.37 -16.24
CA SER A 156 -3.70 1.26 -16.32
C SER A 156 -2.39 1.66 -15.67
N ALA A 157 -1.85 0.78 -14.84
CA ALA A 157 -0.57 0.96 -14.18
C ALA A 157 0.45 -0.05 -14.70
N ALA A 158 1.69 0.39 -14.80
CA ALA A 158 2.83 -0.45 -15.13
C ALA A 158 4.01 -0.15 -14.18
N PRO A 159 4.75 -1.18 -13.74
CA PRO A 159 5.96 -0.98 -12.95
C PRO A 159 7.08 -0.38 -13.81
N LEU A 160 7.83 0.55 -13.22
CA LEU A 160 9.02 1.14 -13.85
C LEU A 160 10.32 0.49 -13.36
N ARG A 161 10.22 -0.45 -12.43
CA ARG A 161 11.36 -1.21 -11.88
C ARG A 161 11.21 -2.69 -12.18
N SER A 162 12.25 -3.45 -11.93
CA SER A 162 12.35 -4.90 -12.16
C SER A 162 12.66 -5.66 -10.89
N ASP A 163 12.71 -6.97 -10.97
CA ASP A 163 13.10 -7.91 -9.92
C ASP A 163 12.23 -7.79 -8.65
N LEU A 164 12.85 -7.60 -7.49
CA LEU A 164 12.16 -7.53 -6.20
C LEU A 164 11.29 -6.27 -6.05
N ASP A 165 11.55 -5.24 -6.84
CA ASP A 165 10.82 -3.96 -6.84
C ASP A 165 9.64 -3.96 -7.82
N LYS A 166 9.37 -5.09 -8.46
CA LYS A 166 8.25 -5.30 -9.37
C LYS A 166 7.25 -6.27 -8.76
N LEU A 167 6.03 -5.81 -8.48
CA LEU A 167 4.98 -6.63 -7.86
C LEU A 167 4.01 -7.25 -8.89
N PHE A 168 3.89 -6.64 -10.08
CA PHE A 168 2.97 -7.07 -11.14
C PHE A 168 3.53 -6.68 -12.52
N ASP A 169 2.97 -7.21 -13.61
CA ASP A 169 3.35 -6.82 -14.98
C ASP A 169 2.54 -5.63 -15.49
N ALA A 170 1.25 -5.65 -15.26
CA ALA A 170 0.32 -4.56 -15.55
C ALA A 170 -0.92 -4.70 -14.68
N GLU A 171 -1.54 -3.58 -14.35
CA GLU A 171 -2.81 -3.52 -13.63
C GLU A 171 -3.80 -2.62 -14.36
N PHE A 172 -5.07 -3.01 -14.38
CA PHE A 172 -6.17 -2.19 -14.88
C PHE A 172 -7.11 -1.89 -13.74
N SER A 173 -7.49 -0.63 -13.59
CA SER A 173 -8.36 -0.17 -12.53
C SER A 173 -9.58 0.57 -13.09
N LEU A 174 -10.72 0.33 -12.44
CA LEU A 174 -11.97 1.06 -12.63
C LEU A 174 -12.44 1.50 -11.25
N GLN A 175 -12.50 2.81 -11.02
CA GLN A 175 -12.90 3.38 -9.75
C GLN A 175 -14.09 4.31 -9.96
N TYR A 176 -15.19 4.04 -9.27
CA TYR A 176 -16.35 4.92 -9.18
C TYR A 176 -16.43 5.52 -7.78
N GLU A 177 -16.52 6.84 -7.69
CA GLU A 177 -16.67 7.58 -6.43
C GLU A 177 -17.98 8.34 -6.45
N ARG A 178 -18.72 8.31 -5.33
CA ARG A 178 -19.90 9.12 -5.13
C ARG A 178 -19.90 9.71 -3.72
N ARG A 179 -20.06 11.03 -3.64
CA ARG A 179 -20.21 11.77 -2.37
C ARG A 179 -21.70 11.99 -2.10
N TYR A 180 -22.09 11.86 -0.86
CA TYR A 180 -23.48 12.01 -0.38
C TYR A 180 -23.65 13.29 0.41
#